data_8270e1dd57dab7ce40040795f053e861
#
_entry.id   8270e1dd57dab7ce40040795f053e861
#
_cell.length_a   1.000
_cell.length_b   1.000
_cell.length_c   1.000
_cell.angle_alpha   90.00
_cell.angle_beta   90.00
_cell.angle_gamma   90.00
#
_symmetry.space_group_name_H-M   'P 1'
#
loop_
_entity.id
_entity.type
_entity.pdbx_description
1 polymer ?
#
loop_
_entity_poly.entity_id
_entity_poly.type
_entity_poly.pdbx_seq_one_letter_code
_entity_poly.pdbx_strand_id
1 'polypeptide(L)'
;PFHDFWLRDMAYASGKAGLTRKPENVKKSSYAFFPGCQLAGSAPRYVTRTYEWLRSKKPDAAIWMTCCGAPAEWAGEVDIHAAHLEEMRRQWRELGEPTVVLACPNCRKMFEEYLPELPVVFLAEVMEEWGVEKDAALEPDNAEKGEMEAGSTQQAQSYALFDPCASRYYPELQESVRHLADAAGITWENLPYDGKKARCCGYGGHIGIASPSHTSYMTTSRAKEEELPYVTYCVNCRESFAGQGKEAVHILDLLFGLNGA
;
A
#
# COMPACT_ATOMS: atom_id res chain seq x y z
N PRO A 1 19.84 -13.73 8.53
CA PRO A 1 18.41 -14.04 8.64
C PRO A 1 17.62 -13.45 7.49
N PHE A 2 16.43 -13.98 7.21
CA PHE A 2 15.61 -13.64 6.04
C PHE A 2 15.19 -12.17 5.97
N HIS A 3 14.85 -11.55 7.10
CA HIS A 3 14.48 -10.14 7.18
C HIS A 3 15.64 -9.19 6.88
N ASP A 4 16.86 -9.52 7.25
CA ASP A 4 18.06 -8.75 6.92
C ASP A 4 18.31 -8.75 5.40
N PHE A 5 18.10 -9.91 4.76
CA PHE A 5 18.13 -10.00 3.31
C PHE A 5 17.14 -9.04 2.65
N TRP A 6 15.88 -9.00 3.09
CA TRP A 6 14.86 -8.09 2.55
C TRP A 6 15.23 -6.62 2.71
N LEU A 7 15.71 -6.22 3.90
CA LEU A 7 16.11 -4.82 4.14
C LEU A 7 17.29 -4.42 3.26
N ARG A 8 18.29 -5.28 3.15
CA ARG A 8 19.50 -5.03 2.34
C ARG A 8 19.20 -5.05 0.85
N ASP A 9 18.37 -5.98 0.40
CA ASP A 9 17.99 -6.10 -1.00
C ASP A 9 17.19 -4.87 -1.46
N MET A 10 16.23 -4.43 -0.66
CA MET A 10 15.46 -3.21 -0.95
C MET A 10 16.34 -1.96 -0.94
N ALA A 11 17.24 -1.83 0.02
CA ALA A 11 18.18 -0.70 0.07
C ALA A 11 19.15 -0.70 -1.13
N TYR A 12 19.66 -1.87 -1.50
CA TYR A 12 20.54 -2.05 -2.63
C TYR A 12 19.86 -1.76 -3.97
N ALA A 13 18.68 -2.34 -4.20
CA ALA A 13 17.89 -2.14 -5.40
C ALA A 13 17.52 -0.65 -5.57
N SER A 14 17.03 -0.01 -4.51
CA SER A 14 16.67 1.40 -4.51
C SER A 14 17.87 2.31 -4.77
N GLY A 15 19.00 2.02 -4.14
CA GLY A 15 20.25 2.78 -4.31
C GLY A 15 20.84 2.66 -5.72
N LYS A 16 20.91 1.44 -6.27
CA LYS A 16 21.42 1.21 -7.63
C LYS A 16 20.54 1.78 -8.73
N ALA A 17 19.24 1.65 -8.58
CA ALA A 17 18.29 2.16 -9.56
C ALA A 17 18.06 3.68 -9.47
N GLY A 18 18.63 4.35 -8.46
CA GLY A 18 18.37 5.76 -8.18
C GLY A 18 16.88 6.04 -7.94
N LEU A 19 16.18 5.05 -7.38
CA LEU A 19 14.71 5.12 -7.22
C LEU A 19 14.31 6.08 -6.10
N THR A 20 15.10 6.18 -5.03
CA THR A 20 14.88 7.21 -4.00
C THR A 20 15.48 8.51 -4.50
N ARG A 21 14.63 9.46 -4.89
CA ARG A 21 15.09 10.69 -5.52
C ARG A 21 14.09 11.83 -5.39
N LYS A 22 14.61 13.03 -5.48
CA LYS A 22 13.86 14.25 -5.79
C LYS A 22 13.75 14.45 -7.30
N PRO A 23 12.75 15.20 -7.77
CA PRO A 23 12.76 15.69 -9.15
C PRO A 23 14.01 16.54 -9.44
N GLU A 24 14.40 16.59 -10.71
CA GLU A 24 15.50 17.45 -11.15
C GLU A 24 15.23 18.91 -10.76
N ASN A 25 16.30 19.61 -10.34
CA ASN A 25 16.26 21.00 -9.90
C ASN A 25 15.45 21.30 -8.63
N VAL A 26 14.95 20.29 -7.91
CA VAL A 26 14.28 20.44 -6.63
C VAL A 26 15.30 20.30 -5.49
N LYS A 27 15.51 21.37 -4.73
CA LYS A 27 16.39 21.35 -3.55
C LYS A 27 15.74 20.67 -2.35
N LYS A 28 14.46 20.99 -2.10
CA LYS A 28 13.63 20.44 -1.03
C LYS A 28 12.29 20.03 -1.61
N SER A 29 11.85 18.80 -1.34
CA SER A 29 10.51 18.34 -1.70
C SER A 29 9.54 18.68 -0.58
N SER A 30 8.33 19.09 -0.93
CA SER A 30 7.25 19.32 0.04
C SER A 30 6.63 18.00 0.53
N TYR A 31 6.57 17.01 -0.37
CA TYR A 31 6.06 15.67 -0.11
C TYR A 31 7.03 14.61 -0.61
N ALA A 32 7.00 13.42 0.03
CA ALA A 32 7.68 12.23 -0.48
C ALA A 32 6.72 11.05 -0.48
N PHE A 33 6.55 10.40 -1.62
CA PHE A 33 5.79 9.17 -1.72
C PHE A 33 6.60 7.99 -1.19
N PHE A 34 6.09 7.33 -0.16
CA PHE A 34 6.65 6.13 0.44
C PHE A 34 5.69 4.94 0.20
N PRO A 35 5.86 4.18 -0.88
CA PRO A 35 4.96 3.07 -1.20
C PRO A 35 5.11 1.89 -0.24
N GLY A 36 6.25 1.77 0.43
CA GLY A 36 6.65 0.57 1.16
C GLY A 36 7.13 -0.55 0.23
N CYS A 37 7.81 -1.53 0.82
CA CYS A 37 8.47 -2.61 0.07
C CYS A 37 7.50 -3.54 -0.66
N GLN A 38 6.37 -3.87 -0.04
CA GLN A 38 5.43 -4.85 -0.60
C GLN A 38 4.61 -4.28 -1.77
N LEU A 39 4.16 -3.03 -1.68
CA LEU A 39 3.46 -2.40 -2.80
C LEU A 39 4.37 -2.31 -4.03
N ALA A 40 5.63 -1.94 -3.81
CA ALA A 40 6.61 -1.84 -4.87
C ALA A 40 6.97 -3.23 -5.47
N GLY A 41 7.10 -4.25 -4.63
CA GLY A 41 7.46 -5.60 -5.05
C GLY A 41 6.35 -6.37 -5.73
N SER A 42 5.11 -6.22 -5.24
CA SER A 42 3.96 -6.98 -5.76
C SER A 42 3.34 -6.34 -7.01
N ALA A 43 3.30 -5.02 -7.07
CA ALA A 43 2.64 -4.32 -8.16
C ALA A 43 3.30 -2.96 -8.46
N PRO A 44 4.42 -2.94 -9.18
CA PRO A 44 5.15 -1.70 -9.51
C PRO A 44 4.27 -0.62 -10.15
N ARG A 45 3.24 -1.01 -10.92
CA ARG A 45 2.29 -0.09 -11.54
C ARG A 45 1.53 0.77 -10.53
N TYR A 46 1.24 0.27 -9.32
CA TYR A 46 0.64 1.10 -8.27
C TYR A 46 1.57 2.22 -7.85
N VAL A 47 2.86 1.92 -7.76
CA VAL A 47 3.88 2.93 -7.42
C VAL A 47 3.97 3.99 -8.50
N THR A 48 4.09 3.57 -9.76
CA THR A 48 4.20 4.49 -10.90
C THR A 48 2.98 5.40 -10.99
N ARG A 49 1.77 4.82 -11.02
CA ARG A 49 0.53 5.59 -11.14
C ARG A 49 0.27 6.52 -9.97
N THR A 50 0.49 6.03 -8.75
CA THR A 50 0.33 6.88 -7.56
C THR A 50 1.35 8.02 -7.56
N TYR A 51 2.59 7.77 -7.96
CA TYR A 51 3.61 8.81 -8.01
C TYR A 51 3.34 9.83 -9.12
N GLU A 52 2.89 9.40 -10.29
CA GLU A 52 2.44 10.29 -11.38
C GLU A 52 1.28 11.18 -10.92
N TRP A 53 0.26 10.59 -10.29
CA TRP A 53 -0.84 11.33 -9.70
C TRP A 53 -0.34 12.34 -8.65
N LEU A 54 0.50 11.92 -7.71
CA LEU A 54 1.05 12.81 -6.68
C LEU A 54 1.83 13.97 -7.33
N ARG A 55 2.64 13.68 -8.35
CA ARG A 55 3.40 14.69 -9.10
C ARG A 55 2.52 15.67 -9.87
N SER A 56 1.35 15.25 -10.32
CA SER A 56 0.37 16.16 -10.95
C SER A 56 -0.18 17.17 -9.96
N LYS A 57 -0.32 16.81 -8.69
CA LYS A 57 -0.80 17.69 -7.61
C LYS A 57 0.35 18.46 -6.94
N LYS A 58 1.52 17.84 -6.80
CA LYS A 58 2.73 18.37 -6.15
C LYS A 58 3.95 18.10 -7.04
N PRO A 59 4.28 18.99 -7.98
CA PRO A 59 5.37 18.77 -8.95
C PRO A 59 6.75 18.60 -8.34
N ASP A 60 6.96 19.04 -7.10
CA ASP A 60 8.19 18.90 -6.32
C ASP A 60 8.26 17.62 -5.50
N ALA A 61 7.22 16.78 -5.51
CA ALA A 61 7.18 15.56 -4.70
C ALA A 61 8.32 14.60 -5.06
N ALA A 62 8.98 14.10 -4.03
CA ALA A 62 9.98 13.05 -4.12
C ALA A 62 9.34 11.65 -4.15
N ILE A 63 10.12 10.65 -4.57
CA ILE A 63 9.82 9.25 -4.32
C ILE A 63 10.86 8.67 -3.36
N TRP A 64 10.40 7.95 -2.34
CA TRP A 64 11.24 7.36 -1.31
C TRP A 64 11.03 5.84 -1.24
N MET A 65 11.89 5.13 -1.95
CA MET A 65 11.81 3.68 -2.15
C MET A 65 12.69 2.95 -1.13
N THR A 66 12.09 2.58 0.00
CA THR A 66 12.76 1.75 1.02
C THR A 66 11.72 0.96 1.83
N CYS A 67 12.19 0.11 2.75
CA CYS A 67 11.35 -0.59 3.72
C CYS A 67 11.13 0.30 4.96
N CYS A 68 9.98 0.15 5.65
CA CYS A 68 9.73 0.84 6.92
C CYS A 68 10.42 0.17 8.14
N GLY A 69 11.12 -0.95 7.95
CA GLY A 69 11.81 -1.65 9.04
C GLY A 69 10.99 -2.71 9.77
N ALA A 70 9.68 -2.82 9.51
CA ALA A 70 8.81 -3.77 10.20
C ALA A 70 9.33 -5.23 10.21
N PRO A 71 9.95 -5.78 9.14
CA PRO A 71 10.49 -7.15 9.19
C PRO A 71 11.59 -7.34 10.24
N ALA A 72 12.45 -6.34 10.47
CA ALA A 72 13.49 -6.41 11.49
C ALA A 72 12.90 -6.28 12.91
N GLU A 73 11.93 -5.39 13.07
CA GLU A 73 11.18 -5.23 14.31
C GLU A 73 10.45 -6.54 14.68
N TRP A 74 9.72 -7.15 13.75
CA TRP A 74 9.02 -8.41 13.99
C TRP A 74 9.94 -9.58 14.32
N ALA A 75 11.19 -9.55 13.86
CA ALA A 75 12.19 -10.56 14.15
C ALA A 75 12.94 -10.32 15.47
N GLY A 76 12.71 -9.18 16.14
CA GLY A 76 13.46 -8.82 17.35
C GLY A 76 14.92 -8.41 17.07
N GLU A 77 15.25 -8.04 15.84
CA GLU A 77 16.61 -7.63 15.42
C GLU A 77 16.84 -6.14 15.73
N VAL A 78 17.00 -5.85 17.00
CA VAL A 78 17.01 -4.46 17.55
C VAL A 78 18.09 -3.59 16.91
N ASP A 79 19.32 -4.10 16.78
CA ASP A 79 20.44 -3.32 16.23
C ASP A 79 20.26 -3.06 14.73
N ILE A 80 19.78 -4.04 13.98
CA ILE A 80 19.49 -3.90 12.55
C ILE A 80 18.36 -2.90 12.35
N HIS A 81 17.31 -2.99 13.16
CA HIS A 81 16.18 -2.06 13.10
C HIS A 81 16.63 -0.63 13.41
N ALA A 82 17.39 -0.43 14.51
CA ALA A 82 17.90 0.89 14.89
C ALA A 82 18.79 1.52 13.80
N ALA A 83 19.72 0.74 13.25
CA ALA A 83 20.59 1.22 12.16
C ALA A 83 19.78 1.60 10.91
N HIS A 84 18.73 0.82 10.58
CA HIS A 84 17.85 1.11 9.46
C HIS A 84 17.04 2.42 9.68
N LEU A 85 16.55 2.65 10.89
CA LEU A 85 15.83 3.89 11.21
C LEU A 85 16.72 5.13 11.09
N GLU A 86 18.01 5.04 11.49
CA GLU A 86 18.96 6.14 11.30
C GLU A 86 19.22 6.41 9.81
N GLU A 87 19.32 5.37 8.99
CA GLU A 87 19.45 5.53 7.53
C GLU A 87 18.19 6.19 6.94
N MET A 88 17.00 5.82 7.41
CA MET A 88 15.74 6.46 6.98
C MET A 88 15.73 7.94 7.35
N ARG A 89 16.17 8.33 8.56
CA ARG A 89 16.31 9.74 8.98
C ARG A 89 17.27 10.50 8.09
N ARG A 90 18.39 9.88 7.72
CA ARG A 90 19.37 10.47 6.81
C ARG A 90 18.75 10.75 5.43
N GLN A 91 18.10 9.74 4.84
CA GLN A 91 17.43 9.87 3.54
C GLN A 91 16.33 10.93 3.57
N TRP A 92 15.52 10.99 4.62
CA TRP A 92 14.48 12.00 4.78
C TRP A 92 15.04 13.42 4.78
N ARG A 93 16.15 13.67 5.48
CA ARG A 93 16.85 14.97 5.44
C ARG A 93 17.37 15.29 4.05
N GLU A 94 17.93 14.32 3.34
CA GLU A 94 18.40 14.49 1.97
C GLU A 94 17.29 14.81 0.96
N LEU A 95 16.08 14.31 1.20
CA LEU A 95 14.90 14.66 0.43
C LEU A 95 14.38 16.07 0.75
N GLY A 96 14.85 16.70 1.82
CA GLY A 96 14.49 18.06 2.22
C GLY A 96 13.44 18.12 3.32
N GLU A 97 13.32 17.05 4.10
CA GLU A 97 12.39 16.93 5.22
C GLU A 97 10.91 17.03 4.82
N PRO A 98 10.49 16.29 3.78
CA PRO A 98 9.12 16.36 3.26
C PRO A 98 8.10 15.73 4.21
N THR A 99 6.81 16.09 4.02
CA THR A 99 5.71 15.29 4.54
C THR A 99 5.67 13.94 3.79
N VAL A 100 5.63 12.83 4.52
CA VAL A 100 5.71 11.49 3.95
C VAL A 100 4.31 10.94 3.66
N VAL A 101 4.02 10.66 2.39
CA VAL A 101 2.76 10.05 1.96
C VAL A 101 2.92 8.53 1.98
N LEU A 102 2.29 7.88 2.95
CA LEU A 102 2.39 6.44 3.20
C LEU A 102 1.26 5.67 2.51
N ALA A 103 1.59 4.61 1.77
CA ALA A 103 0.60 3.76 1.08
C ALA A 103 0.30 2.44 1.82
N CYS A 104 0.99 2.15 2.91
CA CYS A 104 0.82 0.91 3.67
C CYS A 104 0.47 1.19 5.13
N PRO A 105 -0.63 0.62 5.67
CA PRO A 105 -1.01 0.83 7.07
C PRO A 105 0.04 0.34 8.08
N ASN A 106 0.80 -0.71 7.75
CA ASN A 106 1.92 -1.15 8.59
C ASN A 106 3.04 -0.10 8.62
N CYS A 107 3.32 0.53 7.48
CA CYS A 107 4.30 1.63 7.43
C CYS A 107 3.83 2.80 8.31
N ARG A 108 2.53 3.15 8.29
CA ARG A 108 1.96 4.20 9.18
C ARG A 108 2.30 3.92 10.64
N LYS A 109 1.98 2.71 11.10
CA LYS A 109 2.30 2.29 12.47
C LYS A 109 3.80 2.42 12.79
N MET A 110 4.67 1.94 11.90
CA MET A 110 6.12 1.98 12.11
C MET A 110 6.66 3.42 12.19
N PHE A 111 6.17 4.31 11.32
CA PHE A 111 6.59 5.71 11.35
C PHE A 111 6.13 6.40 12.64
N GLU A 112 4.90 6.23 13.07
CA GLU A 112 4.40 6.85 14.29
C GLU A 112 5.10 6.34 15.56
N GLU A 113 5.47 5.06 15.59
CA GLU A 113 6.12 4.44 16.76
C GLU A 113 7.61 4.76 16.84
N TYR A 114 8.32 4.77 15.72
CA TYR A 114 9.78 4.84 15.68
C TYR A 114 10.38 6.08 15.02
N LEU A 115 9.58 6.84 14.29
CA LEU A 115 9.98 8.05 13.56
C LEU A 115 8.95 9.18 13.77
N PRO A 116 8.53 9.45 15.03
CA PRO A 116 7.43 10.38 15.30
C PRO A 116 7.74 11.83 14.92
N GLU A 117 9.01 12.15 14.71
CA GLU A 117 9.45 13.47 14.24
C GLU A 117 9.21 13.70 12.75
N LEU A 118 8.96 12.65 11.96
CA LEU A 118 8.66 12.77 10.54
C LEU A 118 7.16 13.01 10.35
N PRO A 119 6.76 14.13 9.70
CA PRO A 119 5.36 14.36 9.38
C PRO A 119 4.87 13.32 8.38
N VAL A 120 3.80 12.61 8.72
CA VAL A 120 3.23 11.55 7.90
C VAL A 120 1.75 11.81 7.62
N VAL A 121 1.30 11.38 6.44
CA VAL A 121 -0.10 11.35 6.03
C VAL A 121 -0.34 10.07 5.25
N PHE A 122 -1.53 9.51 5.33
CA PHE A 122 -1.83 8.31 4.56
C PHE A 122 -2.30 8.68 3.15
N LEU A 123 -2.00 7.83 2.17
CA LEU A 123 -2.30 8.07 0.76
C LEU A 123 -3.80 8.34 0.53
N ALA A 124 -4.69 7.59 1.20
CA ALA A 124 -6.12 7.81 1.05
C ALA A 124 -6.57 9.19 1.53
N GLU A 125 -5.98 9.70 2.62
CA GLU A 125 -6.31 11.03 3.16
C GLU A 125 -5.97 12.14 2.15
N VAL A 126 -4.78 12.07 1.52
CA VAL A 126 -4.40 13.07 0.50
C VAL A 126 -5.15 12.87 -0.82
N MET A 127 -5.51 11.64 -1.17
CA MET A 127 -6.34 11.37 -2.35
C MET A 127 -7.76 11.91 -2.18
N GLU A 128 -8.34 11.81 -1.00
CA GLU A 128 -9.64 12.40 -0.67
C GLU A 128 -9.57 13.93 -0.75
N GLU A 129 -8.56 14.54 -0.12
CA GLU A 129 -8.39 15.99 -0.07
C GLU A 129 -8.15 16.60 -1.46
N TRP A 130 -7.28 15.98 -2.29
CA TRP A 130 -6.84 16.56 -3.57
C TRP A 130 -7.61 16.05 -4.77
N GLY A 131 -8.46 15.07 -4.58
CA GLY A 131 -9.24 14.42 -5.61
C GLY A 131 -8.42 13.48 -6.48
N VAL A 132 -9.03 12.35 -6.81
CA VAL A 132 -8.53 11.39 -7.81
C VAL A 132 -9.45 11.50 -9.02
N GLU A 133 -8.94 12.05 -10.10
CA GLU A 133 -9.64 12.02 -11.37
C GLU A 133 -9.60 10.59 -11.91
N LYS A 134 -10.76 10.05 -12.28
CA LYS A 134 -10.77 8.83 -13.10
C LYS A 134 -10.12 9.22 -14.42
N ASP A 135 -8.88 8.83 -14.64
CA ASP A 135 -8.24 9.02 -15.93
C ASP A 135 -9.10 8.34 -17.00
N ALA A 136 -9.66 9.17 -17.87
CA ALA A 136 -10.22 8.69 -19.12
C ALA A 136 -9.04 8.08 -19.91
N ALA A 137 -8.95 6.76 -19.85
CA ALA A 137 -8.11 5.95 -20.72
C ALA A 137 -6.69 6.48 -20.99
N LEU A 138 -5.77 6.24 -20.08
CA LEU A 138 -4.41 5.96 -20.51
C LEU A 138 -4.47 4.57 -21.17
N GLU A 139 -4.19 4.52 -22.48
CA GLU A 139 -4.13 3.29 -23.26
C GLU A 139 -3.33 2.23 -22.49
N PRO A 140 -3.78 0.98 -22.43
CA PRO A 140 -2.98 -0.07 -21.82
C PRO A 140 -1.64 -0.15 -22.55
N ASP A 141 -0.55 -0.06 -21.80
CA ASP A 141 0.79 -0.34 -22.32
C ASP A 141 0.74 -1.68 -23.05
N ASN A 142 1.22 -1.69 -24.28
CA ASN A 142 1.18 -2.80 -25.24
C ASN A 142 1.55 -4.16 -24.62
N ALA A 143 0.59 -4.86 -24.07
CA ALA A 143 0.68 -6.28 -23.75
C ALA A 143 -0.60 -6.97 -24.22
N GLU A 144 -0.47 -7.61 -25.39
CA GLU A 144 -1.35 -8.61 -25.99
C GLU A 144 -2.84 -8.25 -26.14
N LYS A 145 -3.18 -7.80 -27.36
CA LYS A 145 -4.55 -7.73 -27.87
C LYS A 145 -5.13 -9.15 -27.94
N GLY A 146 -5.75 -9.60 -26.86
CA GLY A 146 -6.79 -10.60 -26.91
C GLY A 146 -8.11 -9.87 -27.22
N GLU A 147 -8.70 -10.16 -28.35
CA GLU A 147 -10.01 -9.64 -28.76
C GLU A 147 -11.05 -10.00 -27.67
N MET A 148 -11.45 -9.02 -26.86
CA MET A 148 -12.61 -9.15 -26.00
C MET A 148 -13.82 -8.57 -26.74
N GLU A 149 -14.79 -9.43 -27.02
CA GLU A 149 -16.07 -9.07 -27.61
C GLU A 149 -16.77 -7.96 -26.78
N ALA A 150 -17.08 -6.86 -27.46
CA ALA A 150 -17.93 -5.81 -26.92
C ALA A 150 -19.37 -6.35 -26.84
N GLY A 151 -19.82 -6.66 -25.63
CA GLY A 151 -21.21 -7.08 -25.45
C GLY A 151 -21.54 -7.72 -24.11
N SER A 152 -21.25 -7.07 -22.98
CA SER A 152 -21.98 -7.33 -21.75
C SER A 152 -22.10 -6.05 -20.93
N THR A 153 -23.32 -5.65 -20.63
CA THR A 153 -23.62 -4.71 -19.53
C THR A 153 -23.00 -5.27 -18.25
N GLN A 154 -21.79 -4.79 -17.91
CA GLN A 154 -21.18 -5.12 -16.62
C GLN A 154 -22.10 -4.60 -15.54
N GLN A 155 -22.85 -5.52 -14.89
CA GLN A 155 -23.43 -5.23 -13.59
C GLN A 155 -22.29 -4.70 -12.70
N ALA A 156 -22.51 -3.53 -12.09
CA ALA A 156 -21.52 -2.94 -11.18
C ALA A 156 -21.16 -3.99 -10.13
N GLN A 157 -19.92 -4.47 -10.14
CA GLN A 157 -19.44 -5.47 -9.19
C GLN A 157 -19.46 -4.85 -7.79
N SER A 158 -20.08 -5.55 -6.84
CA SER A 158 -20.07 -5.17 -5.42
C SER A 158 -18.89 -5.83 -4.71
N TYR A 159 -18.32 -5.14 -3.75
CA TYR A 159 -17.17 -5.59 -2.97
C TYR A 159 -17.46 -5.60 -1.48
N ALA A 160 -16.81 -6.47 -0.72
CA ALA A 160 -16.71 -6.34 0.72
C ALA A 160 -15.42 -5.60 1.09
N LEU A 161 -15.53 -4.49 1.83
CA LEU A 161 -14.37 -3.68 2.19
C LEU A 161 -13.66 -4.30 3.39
N PHE A 162 -12.42 -4.74 3.17
CA PHE A 162 -11.57 -5.34 4.18
C PHE A 162 -10.60 -4.32 4.78
N ASP A 163 -10.84 -3.91 6.03
CA ASP A 163 -9.92 -3.07 6.78
C ASP A 163 -8.70 -3.87 7.25
N PRO A 164 -7.49 -3.46 6.90
CA PRO A 164 -6.27 -4.06 7.44
C PRO A 164 -6.17 -3.88 8.95
N CYS A 165 -5.73 -4.90 9.67
CA CYS A 165 -5.60 -4.83 11.14
C CYS A 165 -4.69 -3.70 11.65
N ALA A 166 -3.72 -3.27 10.82
CA ALA A 166 -2.85 -2.14 11.14
C ALA A 166 -3.54 -0.78 11.08
N SER A 167 -4.70 -0.67 10.38
CA SER A 167 -5.50 0.56 10.36
C SER A 167 -6.49 0.70 11.50
N ARG A 168 -6.56 -0.30 12.37
CA ARG A 168 -7.57 -0.40 13.45
C ARG A 168 -7.65 0.83 14.36
N TYR A 169 -6.55 1.56 14.50
CA TYR A 169 -6.43 2.73 15.38
C TYR A 169 -6.44 4.05 14.61
N TYR A 170 -6.75 4.01 13.31
CA TYR A 170 -6.77 5.16 12.41
C TYR A 170 -8.15 5.31 11.75
N PRO A 171 -9.17 5.74 12.51
CA PRO A 171 -10.54 5.87 11.96
C PRO A 171 -10.61 6.87 10.81
N GLU A 172 -9.84 7.96 10.84
CA GLU A 172 -9.78 8.97 9.78
C GLU A 172 -9.31 8.36 8.45
N LEU A 173 -8.26 7.52 8.50
CA LEU A 173 -7.78 6.79 7.33
C LEU A 173 -8.84 5.85 6.77
N GLN A 174 -9.57 5.15 7.66
CA GLN A 174 -10.64 4.23 7.27
C GLN A 174 -11.81 4.98 6.61
N GLU A 175 -12.17 6.14 7.13
CA GLU A 175 -13.21 7.02 6.57
C GLU A 175 -12.78 7.54 5.20
N SER A 176 -11.54 8.04 5.04
CA SER A 176 -11.02 8.50 3.75
C SER A 176 -11.06 7.41 2.68
N VAL A 177 -10.77 6.15 3.03
CA VAL A 177 -10.90 5.01 2.09
C VAL A 177 -12.35 4.82 1.64
N ARG A 178 -13.31 4.93 2.55
CA ARG A 178 -14.75 4.79 2.25
C ARG A 178 -15.23 5.94 1.37
N HIS A 179 -14.87 7.17 1.69
CA HIS A 179 -15.21 8.35 0.88
C HIS A 179 -14.61 8.25 -0.54
N LEU A 180 -13.39 7.75 -0.68
CA LEU A 180 -12.80 7.50 -1.99
C LEU A 180 -13.53 6.43 -2.77
N ALA A 181 -13.95 5.35 -2.13
CA ALA A 181 -14.74 4.30 -2.76
C ALA A 181 -16.08 4.85 -3.26
N ASP A 182 -16.78 5.64 -2.44
CA ASP A 182 -18.04 6.28 -2.79
C ASP A 182 -17.86 7.27 -3.95
N ALA A 183 -16.86 8.15 -3.88
CA ALA A 183 -16.54 9.12 -4.92
C ALA A 183 -16.17 8.45 -6.26
N ALA A 184 -15.53 7.27 -6.19
CA ALA A 184 -15.22 6.46 -7.37
C ALA A 184 -16.42 5.66 -7.90
N GLY A 185 -17.58 5.69 -7.22
CA GLY A 185 -18.76 4.92 -7.59
C GLY A 185 -18.57 3.41 -7.42
N ILE A 186 -17.71 3.01 -6.48
CA ILE A 186 -17.51 1.61 -6.12
C ILE A 186 -18.64 1.19 -5.18
N THR A 187 -19.36 0.15 -5.54
CA THR A 187 -20.37 -0.45 -4.65
C THR A 187 -19.68 -1.36 -3.65
N TRP A 188 -19.81 -1.08 -2.36
CA TRP A 188 -19.14 -1.83 -1.31
C TRP A 188 -20.03 -1.98 -0.07
N GLU A 189 -19.71 -2.96 0.77
CA GLU A 189 -20.33 -3.18 2.08
C GLU A 189 -19.27 -3.51 3.13
N ASN A 190 -19.60 -3.30 4.40
CA ASN A 190 -18.72 -3.63 5.51
C ASN A 190 -18.70 -5.13 5.79
N LEU A 191 -17.53 -5.64 6.16
CA LEU A 191 -17.42 -6.96 6.77
C LEU A 191 -17.95 -6.94 8.22
N PRO A 192 -18.33 -8.12 8.79
CA PRO A 192 -18.80 -8.21 10.19
C PRO A 192 -17.78 -7.70 11.21
N TYR A 193 -16.51 -7.69 10.85
CA TYR A 193 -15.40 -7.24 11.68
C TYR A 193 -14.56 -6.21 10.94
N ASP A 194 -15.06 -5.00 10.92
CA ASP A 194 -14.42 -3.83 10.31
C ASP A 194 -13.94 -2.80 11.34
N GLY A 195 -13.36 -1.72 10.89
CA GLY A 195 -12.95 -0.60 11.72
C GLY A 195 -12.07 -1.02 12.90
N LYS A 196 -12.44 -0.64 14.10
CA LYS A 196 -11.74 -0.99 15.36
C LYS A 196 -11.74 -2.49 15.65
N LYS A 197 -12.63 -3.27 15.03
CA LYS A 197 -12.72 -4.72 15.19
C LYS A 197 -12.05 -5.48 14.05
N ALA A 198 -11.41 -4.78 13.11
CA ALA A 198 -10.76 -5.38 11.95
C ALA A 198 -9.83 -6.52 12.35
N ARG A 199 -9.95 -7.66 11.67
CA ARG A 199 -9.21 -8.87 11.95
C ARG A 199 -7.98 -8.98 11.05
N CYS A 200 -6.95 -9.69 11.54
CA CYS A 200 -5.73 -9.89 10.77
C CYS A 200 -5.96 -10.85 9.59
N CYS A 201 -5.41 -10.50 8.42
CA CYS A 201 -5.37 -11.37 7.25
C CYS A 201 -4.37 -12.53 7.37
N GLY A 202 -3.51 -12.52 8.39
CA GLY A 202 -2.49 -13.55 8.61
C GLY A 202 -1.08 -13.22 8.12
N TYR A 203 -0.83 -12.02 7.58
CA TYR A 203 0.48 -11.69 6.99
C TYR A 203 1.53 -11.26 8.03
N GLY A 204 1.19 -10.31 8.92
CA GLY A 204 2.17 -9.61 9.76
C GLY A 204 2.84 -10.47 10.83
N GLY A 205 3.91 -9.94 11.46
CA GLY A 205 4.59 -10.60 12.59
C GLY A 205 5.37 -11.86 12.22
N HIS A 206 5.73 -12.05 10.95
CA HIS A 206 6.40 -13.27 10.44
C HIS A 206 5.65 -14.58 10.75
N ILE A 207 4.35 -14.52 11.04
CA ILE A 207 3.55 -15.69 11.39
C ILE A 207 3.56 -16.75 10.30
N GLY A 208 3.62 -16.35 9.02
CA GLY A 208 3.70 -17.25 7.88
C GLY A 208 4.97 -18.10 7.86
N ILE A 209 6.06 -17.60 8.46
CA ILE A 209 7.33 -18.35 8.60
C ILE A 209 7.28 -19.20 9.86
N ALA A 210 6.80 -18.65 10.98
CA ALA A 210 6.75 -19.33 12.27
C ALA A 210 5.70 -20.45 12.31
N SER A 211 4.55 -20.24 11.68
CA SER A 211 3.45 -21.21 11.66
C SER A 211 2.61 -21.08 10.38
N PRO A 212 3.05 -21.68 9.25
CA PRO A 212 2.33 -21.60 7.97
C PRO A 212 0.89 -22.15 8.04
N SER A 213 0.67 -23.20 8.80
CA SER A 213 -0.67 -23.79 9.01
C SER A 213 -1.62 -22.84 9.73
N HIS A 214 -1.13 -22.12 10.74
CA HIS A 214 -1.92 -21.12 11.45
C HIS A 214 -2.25 -19.92 10.55
N THR A 215 -1.28 -19.45 9.77
CA THR A 215 -1.50 -18.40 8.77
C THR A 215 -2.58 -18.80 7.77
N SER A 216 -2.47 -20.00 7.18
CA SER A 216 -3.48 -20.50 6.24
C SER A 216 -4.86 -20.61 6.89
N TYR A 217 -4.95 -21.10 8.11
CA TYR A 217 -6.21 -21.16 8.87
C TYR A 217 -6.80 -19.74 9.07
N MET A 218 -6.00 -18.78 9.50
CA MET A 218 -6.45 -17.40 9.71
C MET A 218 -6.98 -16.79 8.40
N THR A 219 -6.17 -16.85 7.33
CA THR A 219 -6.53 -16.26 6.03
C THR A 219 -7.78 -16.89 5.45
N THR A 220 -7.86 -18.24 5.47
CA THR A 220 -9.04 -18.98 4.99
C THR A 220 -10.29 -18.64 5.80
N SER A 221 -10.14 -18.50 7.12
CA SER A 221 -11.27 -18.11 7.99
C SER A 221 -11.78 -16.70 7.67
N ARG A 222 -10.86 -15.77 7.35
CA ARG A 222 -11.26 -14.40 6.94
C ARG A 222 -11.88 -14.40 5.55
N ALA A 223 -11.32 -15.16 4.61
CA ALA A 223 -11.82 -15.26 3.24
C ALA A 223 -13.26 -15.79 3.13
N LYS A 224 -13.72 -16.49 4.16
CA LYS A 224 -15.08 -17.06 4.27
C LYS A 224 -16.09 -16.18 5.01
N GLU A 225 -15.69 -14.99 5.46
CA GLU A 225 -16.60 -14.08 6.18
C GLU A 225 -17.65 -13.47 5.25
N GLU A 226 -17.36 -13.36 3.95
CA GLU A 226 -18.26 -12.85 2.94
C GLU A 226 -17.97 -13.51 1.58
N GLU A 227 -19.00 -13.72 0.77
CA GLU A 227 -18.89 -14.29 -0.58
C GLU A 227 -18.38 -13.27 -1.60
N LEU A 228 -18.72 -11.99 -1.43
CA LEU A 228 -18.28 -10.93 -2.34
C LEU A 228 -16.75 -10.86 -2.44
N PRO A 229 -16.21 -10.46 -3.60
CA PRO A 229 -14.80 -10.14 -3.72
C PRO A 229 -14.40 -9.04 -2.74
N TYR A 230 -13.19 -9.11 -2.23
CA TYR A 230 -12.69 -8.12 -1.28
C TYR A 230 -12.04 -6.95 -1.98
N VAL A 231 -12.30 -5.73 -1.48
CA VAL A 231 -11.48 -4.56 -1.75
C VAL A 231 -10.73 -4.19 -0.48
N THR A 232 -9.42 -3.95 -0.59
CA THR A 232 -8.58 -3.56 0.54
C THR A 232 -7.56 -2.50 0.12
N TYR A 233 -7.01 -1.78 1.08
CA TYR A 233 -5.97 -0.77 0.88
C TYR A 233 -4.61 -1.19 1.47
N CYS A 234 -4.40 -2.50 1.57
CA CYS A 234 -3.13 -3.11 1.96
C CYS A 234 -2.81 -4.26 1.01
N VAL A 235 -1.71 -4.11 0.26
CA VAL A 235 -1.28 -5.13 -0.70
C VAL A 235 -1.00 -6.48 -0.04
N ASN A 236 -0.50 -6.49 1.20
CA ASN A 236 -0.28 -7.74 1.95
C ASN A 236 -1.59 -8.51 2.20
N CYS A 237 -2.68 -7.79 2.51
CA CYS A 237 -3.99 -8.40 2.69
C CYS A 237 -4.51 -8.95 1.35
N ARG A 238 -4.41 -8.18 0.26
CA ARG A 238 -4.78 -8.64 -1.08
C ARG A 238 -4.06 -9.93 -1.44
N GLU A 239 -2.72 -9.96 -1.33
CA GLU A 239 -1.90 -11.13 -1.66
C GLU A 239 -2.24 -12.34 -0.79
N SER A 240 -2.46 -12.11 0.52
CA SER A 240 -2.85 -13.19 1.42
C SER A 240 -4.17 -13.84 1.01
N PHE A 241 -5.17 -13.04 0.63
CA PHE A 241 -6.46 -13.55 0.19
C PHE A 241 -6.38 -14.21 -1.18
N ALA A 242 -5.72 -13.59 -2.15
CA ALA A 242 -5.53 -14.17 -3.47
C ALA A 242 -4.80 -15.52 -3.40
N GLY A 243 -3.78 -15.65 -2.54
CA GLY A 243 -3.07 -16.91 -2.29
C GLY A 243 -3.93 -18.02 -1.69
N GLN A 244 -5.12 -17.72 -1.17
CA GLN A 244 -6.10 -18.69 -0.69
C GLN A 244 -7.31 -18.82 -1.64
N GLY A 245 -7.22 -18.29 -2.85
CA GLY A 245 -8.27 -18.37 -3.86
C GLY A 245 -9.46 -17.44 -3.63
N LYS A 246 -9.35 -16.46 -2.72
CA LYS A 246 -10.35 -15.40 -2.55
C LYS A 246 -10.06 -14.27 -3.53
N GLU A 247 -11.05 -13.92 -4.34
CA GLU A 247 -10.95 -12.72 -5.17
C GLU A 247 -10.77 -11.48 -4.31
N ALA A 248 -9.67 -10.77 -4.52
CA ALA A 248 -9.33 -9.59 -3.75
C ALA A 248 -8.56 -8.58 -4.61
N VAL A 249 -9.00 -7.34 -4.59
CA VAL A 249 -8.40 -6.23 -5.32
C VAL A 249 -7.86 -5.17 -4.37
N HIS A 250 -6.85 -4.44 -4.81
CA HIS A 250 -6.41 -3.25 -4.09
C HIS A 250 -7.27 -2.06 -4.51
N ILE A 251 -7.60 -1.15 -3.59
CA ILE A 251 -8.41 0.02 -3.92
C ILE A 251 -7.81 0.84 -5.08
N LEU A 252 -6.50 0.88 -5.22
CA LEU A 252 -5.81 1.55 -6.33
C LEU A 252 -6.13 0.94 -7.71
N ASP A 253 -6.49 -0.35 -7.79
CA ASP A 253 -6.97 -0.96 -9.03
C ASP A 253 -8.23 -0.26 -9.52
N LEU A 254 -9.16 0.00 -8.58
CA LEU A 254 -10.46 0.60 -8.88
C LEU A 254 -10.36 2.12 -9.09
N LEU A 255 -9.50 2.79 -8.32
CA LEU A 255 -9.30 4.24 -8.43
C LEU A 255 -8.60 4.63 -9.75
N PHE A 256 -7.62 3.85 -10.19
CA PHE A 256 -6.83 4.12 -11.39
C PHE A 256 -7.23 3.28 -12.60
N GLY A 257 -8.27 2.45 -12.50
CA GLY A 257 -8.69 1.57 -13.59
C GLY A 257 -7.63 0.53 -13.97
N LEU A 258 -6.80 0.10 -13.02
CA LEU A 258 -5.76 -0.89 -13.24
C LEU A 258 -6.41 -2.27 -13.19
N ASN A 259 -6.55 -2.93 -14.35
CA ASN A 259 -7.04 -4.31 -14.39
C ASN A 259 -6.13 -5.19 -13.54
N GLY A 260 -6.71 -5.99 -12.66
CA GLY A 260 -6.03 -6.82 -11.69
C GLY A 260 -4.83 -7.59 -12.27
N ALA A 261 -3.76 -7.69 -11.47
CA ALA A 261 -2.60 -8.53 -11.80
C ALA A 261 -2.91 -9.97 -11.54
#